data_55c183ce07d15dec4720d0a146c003b2
#
_entry.id   55c183ce07d15dec4720d0a146c003b2
#
_cell.length_a   1.000
_cell.length_b   1.000
_cell.length_c   1.000
_cell.angle_alpha   90.00
_cell.angle_beta   90.00
_cell.angle_gamma   90.00
#
_symmetry.space_group_name_H-M   'P 1'
#
loop_
_entity.id
_entity.type
_entity.pdbx_description
1 polymer ?
#
loop_
_entity_poly.entity_id
_entity_poly.type
_entity_poly.pdbx_seq_one_letter_code
_entity_poly.pdbx_strand_id
1 'polypeptide(L)'
;MSKIHDLLDEVRAKVAPSDTTLHEARDHRELVLRSASSFEGAPRTYRSGSIAHATANDDTDADCGVVLDRRVWTSLGPDGDDEPPNDVVEQVRGKVRSELNADGWGITTRLTKRAIEVRFPSGPSVDLIVGLTRKAGVGLWIPNLTSRRWDASHPERHTELLTADPKSLRVTRARAIRLAKAWNKQWTEPGLCSFNIEALALTAVESGMVLPEALHAIADHGATDLAKRRTPDPAGVSPPIKLLINRDLVVARMTALASSMAKALDSDDDDEVQDLLAAVFPQYLDPSDARSQASISTALRGGNDGIRYTPAGLSVAAGSHLKTTRSFGG
;
A
#
# COMPACT_ATOMS: atom_id res chain seq x y z
N MET A 1 -13.67 -12.17 23.49
CA MET A 1 -12.47 -11.49 22.96
C MET A 1 -12.42 -10.13 23.63
N SER A 2 -11.26 -9.47 23.73
CA SER A 2 -11.24 -8.14 24.33
C SER A 2 -11.77 -7.11 23.32
N LYS A 3 -12.33 -6.01 23.80
CA LYS A 3 -12.93 -4.91 22.99
C LYS A 3 -12.01 -4.45 21.86
N ILE A 4 -10.68 -4.33 22.11
CA ILE A 4 -9.70 -3.93 21.11
C ILE A 4 -9.64 -4.88 19.91
N HIS A 5 -9.78 -6.21 20.14
CA HIS A 5 -9.80 -7.19 19.05
C HIS A 5 -11.05 -7.03 18.17
N ASP A 6 -12.22 -6.87 18.82
CA ASP A 6 -13.51 -6.76 18.13
C ASP A 6 -13.54 -5.51 17.24
N LEU A 7 -13.06 -4.36 17.75
CA LEU A 7 -12.98 -3.12 16.99
C LEU A 7 -11.97 -3.19 15.83
N LEU A 8 -10.78 -3.77 16.03
CA LEU A 8 -9.82 -3.94 14.94
C LEU A 8 -10.31 -4.94 13.88
N ASP A 9 -11.04 -5.97 14.28
CA ASP A 9 -11.70 -6.89 13.34
C ASP A 9 -12.85 -6.21 12.57
N GLU A 10 -13.57 -5.29 13.19
CA GLU A 10 -14.57 -4.45 12.51
C GLU A 10 -13.92 -3.58 11.43
N VAL A 11 -12.84 -2.85 11.76
CA VAL A 11 -12.09 -2.06 10.78
C VAL A 11 -11.58 -2.95 9.66
N ARG A 12 -11.00 -4.12 10.01
CA ARG A 12 -10.47 -5.08 9.03
C ARG A 12 -11.56 -5.58 8.08
N ALA A 13 -12.78 -5.83 8.58
CA ALA A 13 -13.89 -6.25 7.73
C ALA A 13 -14.32 -5.16 6.75
N LYS A 14 -14.30 -3.88 7.19
CA LYS A 14 -14.66 -2.73 6.35
C LYS A 14 -13.63 -2.43 5.26
N VAL A 15 -12.35 -2.73 5.49
CA VAL A 15 -11.27 -2.47 4.52
C VAL A 15 -10.92 -3.67 3.66
N ALA A 16 -11.46 -4.85 3.95
CA ALA A 16 -11.16 -6.05 3.18
C ALA A 16 -11.81 -5.99 1.80
N PRO A 17 -11.10 -6.35 0.73
CA PRO A 17 -11.73 -6.54 -0.57
C PRO A 17 -12.71 -7.70 -0.50
N SER A 18 -13.79 -7.63 -1.28
CA SER A 18 -14.73 -8.75 -1.41
C SER A 18 -14.06 -9.96 -2.05
N ASP A 19 -14.58 -11.16 -1.77
CA ASP A 19 -14.10 -12.38 -2.42
C ASP A 19 -14.26 -12.31 -3.95
N THR A 20 -15.32 -11.69 -4.43
CA THR A 20 -15.54 -11.43 -5.86
C THR A 20 -14.43 -10.55 -6.44
N THR A 21 -14.14 -9.42 -5.81
CA THR A 21 -13.05 -8.51 -6.25
C THR A 21 -11.71 -9.22 -6.28
N LEU A 22 -11.40 -10.04 -5.25
CA LEU A 22 -10.16 -10.82 -5.22
C LEU A 22 -10.09 -11.88 -6.31
N HIS A 23 -11.21 -12.50 -6.64
CA HIS A 23 -11.28 -13.51 -7.70
C HIS A 23 -11.06 -12.85 -9.07
N GLU A 24 -11.81 -11.81 -9.38
CA GLU A 24 -11.66 -11.05 -10.62
C GLU A 24 -10.23 -10.49 -10.79
N ALA A 25 -9.65 -9.92 -9.74
CA ALA A 25 -8.27 -9.41 -9.79
C ALA A 25 -7.24 -10.50 -10.12
N ARG A 26 -7.43 -11.72 -9.57
CA ARG A 26 -6.57 -12.86 -9.88
C ARG A 26 -6.77 -13.34 -11.32
N ASP A 27 -7.99 -13.42 -11.79
CA ASP A 27 -8.30 -13.85 -13.15
C ASP A 27 -7.75 -12.87 -14.19
N HIS A 28 -7.97 -11.56 -13.98
CA HIS A 28 -7.41 -10.52 -14.83
C HIS A 28 -5.87 -10.60 -14.88
N ARG A 29 -5.23 -10.78 -13.72
CA ARG A 29 -3.78 -10.97 -13.65
C ARG A 29 -3.31 -12.18 -14.45
N GLU A 30 -3.97 -13.33 -14.34
CA GLU A 30 -3.58 -14.55 -15.08
C GLU A 30 -3.73 -14.37 -16.59
N LEU A 31 -4.75 -13.62 -17.05
CA LEU A 31 -4.90 -13.26 -18.46
C LEU A 31 -3.72 -12.40 -18.94
N VAL A 32 -3.38 -11.35 -18.20
CA VAL A 32 -2.25 -10.46 -18.52
C VAL A 32 -0.93 -11.24 -18.51
N LEU A 33 -0.69 -12.08 -17.49
CA LEU A 33 0.52 -12.90 -17.40
C LEU A 33 0.64 -13.89 -18.57
N ARG A 34 -0.47 -14.52 -18.98
CA ARG A 34 -0.48 -15.45 -20.13
C ARG A 34 -0.06 -14.72 -21.41
N SER A 35 -0.65 -13.57 -21.68
CA SER A 35 -0.29 -12.77 -22.85
C SER A 35 1.17 -12.28 -22.79
N ALA A 36 1.60 -11.74 -21.64
CA ALA A 36 2.97 -11.28 -21.47
C ALA A 36 4.03 -12.39 -21.56
N SER A 37 3.68 -13.63 -21.14
CA SER A 37 4.60 -14.78 -21.19
C SER A 37 4.97 -15.21 -22.59
N SER A 38 4.17 -14.87 -23.59
CA SER A 38 4.43 -15.17 -25.01
C SER A 38 5.29 -14.10 -25.71
N PHE A 39 5.75 -13.07 -24.98
CA PHE A 39 6.65 -12.07 -25.51
C PHE A 39 8.06 -12.65 -25.74
N GLU A 40 8.72 -12.24 -26.82
CA GLU A 40 10.03 -12.75 -27.18
C GLU A 40 11.06 -12.53 -26.06
N GLY A 41 11.79 -13.58 -25.72
CA GLY A 41 12.80 -13.54 -24.66
C GLY A 41 12.24 -13.39 -23.26
N ALA A 42 10.99 -13.75 -23.01
CA ALA A 42 10.36 -13.78 -21.71
C ALA A 42 10.36 -15.18 -21.09
N PRO A 43 11.41 -15.63 -20.40
CA PRO A 43 11.52 -16.98 -19.86
C PRO A 43 10.55 -17.26 -18.69
N ARG A 44 10.06 -16.25 -18.00
CA ARG A 44 9.15 -16.41 -16.88
C ARG A 44 8.33 -15.16 -16.56
N THR A 45 7.28 -15.39 -15.80
CA THR A 45 6.46 -14.35 -15.19
C THR A 45 6.44 -14.51 -13.68
N TYR A 46 5.95 -13.50 -12.94
CA TYR A 46 5.80 -13.57 -11.49
C TYR A 46 4.56 -12.80 -11.03
N ARG A 47 4.06 -13.19 -9.86
CA ARG A 47 3.00 -12.50 -9.13
C ARG A 47 3.64 -11.68 -8.03
N SER A 48 3.13 -10.47 -7.80
CA SER A 48 3.61 -9.57 -6.76
C SER A 48 2.48 -8.73 -6.17
N GLY A 49 2.84 -7.78 -5.33
CA GLY A 49 1.93 -6.80 -4.77
C GLY A 49 0.96 -7.33 -3.72
N SER A 50 0.02 -6.49 -3.35
CA SER A 50 -0.83 -6.69 -2.17
C SER A 50 -1.69 -7.95 -2.25
N ILE A 51 -2.18 -8.35 -3.41
CA ILE A 51 -2.96 -9.58 -3.59
C ILE A 51 -2.08 -10.82 -3.40
N ALA A 52 -0.86 -10.83 -3.95
CA ALA A 52 0.07 -11.93 -3.77
C ALA A 52 0.54 -12.07 -2.31
N HIS A 53 0.67 -10.95 -1.61
CA HIS A 53 1.10 -10.88 -0.21
C HIS A 53 -0.05 -11.10 0.78
N ALA A 54 -1.31 -11.17 0.33
CA ALA A 54 -2.52 -11.20 1.15
C ALA A 54 -2.70 -9.94 2.02
N THR A 55 -2.18 -8.80 1.59
CA THR A 55 -2.23 -7.50 2.27
C THR A 55 -3.10 -6.47 1.55
N ALA A 56 -3.94 -6.92 0.61
CA ALA A 56 -4.83 -6.09 -0.18
C ALA A 56 -5.96 -5.49 0.67
N ASN A 57 -6.29 -4.24 0.41
CA ASN A 57 -7.50 -3.55 0.85
C ASN A 57 -8.48 -3.44 -0.34
N ASP A 58 -9.67 -2.89 -0.13
CA ASP A 58 -10.77 -2.80 -1.09
C ASP A 58 -10.45 -2.04 -2.37
N ASP A 59 -9.51 -1.09 -2.32
CA ASP A 59 -9.04 -0.29 -3.45
C ASP A 59 -7.83 -0.88 -4.20
N THR A 60 -7.68 -2.20 -4.22
CA THR A 60 -6.47 -2.86 -4.71
C THR A 60 -6.49 -3.15 -6.20
N ASP A 61 -5.30 -3.00 -6.81
CA ASP A 61 -4.96 -3.51 -8.13
C ASP A 61 -4.22 -4.85 -8.02
N ALA A 62 -4.19 -5.61 -9.11
CA ALA A 62 -3.38 -6.81 -9.18
C ALA A 62 -2.00 -6.50 -9.77
N ASP A 63 -0.94 -6.78 -9.02
CA ASP A 63 0.43 -6.58 -9.49
C ASP A 63 1.02 -7.87 -10.02
N CYS A 64 1.78 -7.78 -11.11
CA CYS A 64 2.53 -8.90 -11.68
C CYS A 64 3.71 -8.40 -12.52
N GLY A 65 4.51 -9.35 -13.00
CA GLY A 65 5.60 -9.00 -13.90
C GLY A 65 5.93 -10.07 -14.91
N VAL A 66 6.52 -9.63 -16.02
CA VAL A 66 7.18 -10.46 -17.02
C VAL A 66 8.68 -10.16 -16.97
N VAL A 67 9.49 -11.21 -17.02
CA VAL A 67 10.95 -11.09 -16.95
C VAL A 67 11.55 -11.36 -18.32
N LEU A 68 12.26 -10.39 -18.87
CA LEU A 68 13.01 -10.50 -20.10
C LEU A 68 14.42 -11.03 -19.83
N ASP A 69 14.89 -11.90 -20.72
CA ASP A 69 16.26 -12.40 -20.66
C ASP A 69 17.22 -11.39 -21.34
N ARG A 70 18.13 -10.81 -20.59
CA ARG A 70 19.14 -9.90 -21.12
C ARG A 70 20.05 -10.53 -22.21
N ARG A 71 20.10 -11.86 -22.30
CA ARG A 71 20.87 -12.55 -23.36
C ARG A 71 20.18 -12.47 -24.72
N VAL A 72 18.87 -12.27 -24.73
CA VAL A 72 18.05 -12.00 -25.91
C VAL A 72 18.02 -10.48 -26.17
N TRP A 73 17.85 -9.70 -25.11
CA TRP A 73 17.75 -8.23 -25.11
C TRP A 73 19.09 -7.62 -24.68
N THR A 74 20.12 -7.79 -25.48
CA THR A 74 21.53 -7.52 -25.10
C THR A 74 21.85 -6.06 -24.90
N SER A 75 21.15 -5.14 -25.57
CA SER A 75 21.35 -3.69 -25.48
C SER A 75 20.67 -3.05 -24.27
N LEU A 76 19.66 -3.74 -23.69
CA LEU A 76 18.85 -3.14 -22.63
C LEU A 76 19.61 -3.01 -21.30
N GLY A 77 19.42 -1.86 -20.68
CA GLY A 77 19.78 -1.59 -19.28
C GLY A 77 21.27 -1.51 -18.97
N PRO A 78 21.61 -1.34 -17.70
CA PRO A 78 22.99 -1.07 -17.25
C PRO A 78 23.98 -2.20 -17.50
N ASP A 79 23.50 -3.41 -17.75
CA ASP A 79 24.34 -4.58 -18.04
C ASP A 79 24.55 -4.80 -19.55
N GLY A 80 23.91 -3.97 -20.40
CA GLY A 80 24.02 -3.93 -21.85
C GLY A 80 24.61 -2.61 -22.33
N ASP A 81 24.00 -2.02 -23.35
CA ASP A 81 24.40 -0.73 -23.94
C ASP A 81 23.65 0.45 -23.28
N ASP A 82 23.09 0.25 -22.09
CA ASP A 82 22.29 1.21 -21.31
C ASP A 82 21.01 1.69 -22.03
N GLU A 83 20.48 0.89 -22.97
CA GLU A 83 19.24 1.21 -23.65
C GLU A 83 18.08 1.35 -22.64
N PRO A 84 17.29 2.45 -22.72
CA PRO A 84 16.22 2.72 -21.78
C PRO A 84 15.04 1.75 -21.92
N PRO A 85 14.20 1.59 -20.89
CA PRO A 85 13.10 0.63 -20.88
C PRO A 85 11.91 1.00 -21.79
N ASN A 86 11.79 2.25 -22.20
CA ASN A 86 10.55 2.78 -22.77
C ASN A 86 10.07 2.00 -24.00
N ASP A 87 10.96 1.69 -24.92
CA ASP A 87 10.58 1.08 -26.20
C ASP A 87 10.19 -0.39 -26.04
N VAL A 88 10.93 -1.17 -25.24
CA VAL A 88 10.58 -2.55 -24.97
C VAL A 88 9.29 -2.68 -24.13
N VAL A 89 9.08 -1.76 -23.17
CA VAL A 89 7.83 -1.72 -22.40
C VAL A 89 6.64 -1.39 -23.32
N GLU A 90 6.81 -0.48 -24.29
CA GLU A 90 5.79 -0.17 -25.28
C GLU A 90 5.48 -1.37 -26.18
N GLN A 91 6.49 -2.14 -26.59
CA GLN A 91 6.30 -3.37 -27.38
C GLN A 91 5.49 -4.42 -26.57
N VAL A 92 5.84 -4.65 -25.28
CA VAL A 92 5.08 -5.54 -24.41
C VAL A 92 3.64 -5.03 -24.25
N ARG A 93 3.45 -3.73 -24.06
CA ARG A 93 2.12 -3.10 -23.97
C ARG A 93 1.31 -3.35 -25.24
N GLY A 94 1.91 -3.11 -26.40
CA GLY A 94 1.27 -3.33 -27.70
C GLY A 94 0.80 -4.76 -27.89
N LYS A 95 1.66 -5.73 -27.53
CA LYS A 95 1.34 -7.15 -27.59
C LYS A 95 0.18 -7.53 -26.68
N VAL A 96 0.27 -7.18 -25.39
CA VAL A 96 -0.76 -7.49 -24.39
C VAL A 96 -2.11 -6.90 -24.82
N ARG A 97 -2.12 -5.63 -25.26
CA ARG A 97 -3.33 -4.96 -25.74
C ARG A 97 -3.92 -5.65 -26.97
N SER A 98 -3.07 -6.02 -27.93
CA SER A 98 -3.52 -6.64 -29.18
C SER A 98 -4.11 -8.03 -28.93
N GLU A 99 -3.45 -8.88 -28.17
CA GLU A 99 -3.90 -10.25 -27.88
C GLU A 99 -5.20 -10.27 -27.07
N LEU A 100 -5.23 -9.55 -25.94
CA LEU A 100 -6.42 -9.55 -25.09
C LEU A 100 -7.64 -8.91 -25.78
N ASN A 101 -7.44 -7.90 -26.65
CA ASN A 101 -8.55 -7.35 -27.42
C ASN A 101 -8.98 -8.25 -28.59
N ALA A 102 -8.05 -9.03 -29.19
CA ALA A 102 -8.42 -10.06 -30.15
C ALA A 102 -9.26 -11.18 -29.52
N ASP A 103 -9.00 -11.49 -28.25
CA ASP A 103 -9.80 -12.43 -27.44
C ASP A 103 -11.12 -11.82 -26.92
N GLY A 104 -11.43 -10.57 -27.25
CA GLY A 104 -12.70 -9.92 -26.92
C GLY A 104 -12.77 -9.25 -25.55
N TRP A 105 -11.65 -9.09 -24.83
CA TRP A 105 -11.66 -8.52 -23.48
C TRP A 105 -11.91 -7.03 -23.42
N GLY A 106 -11.78 -6.27 -24.52
CA GLY A 106 -12.06 -4.82 -24.58
C GLY A 106 -11.21 -3.98 -23.63
N ILE A 107 -9.96 -4.38 -23.40
CA ILE A 107 -9.08 -3.69 -22.45
C ILE A 107 -8.55 -2.37 -23.01
N THR A 108 -8.19 -1.49 -22.05
CA THR A 108 -7.36 -0.30 -22.32
C THR A 108 -6.05 -0.40 -21.57
N THR A 109 -5.01 0.29 -22.05
CA THR A 109 -3.69 0.24 -21.43
C THR A 109 -3.10 1.64 -21.28
N ARG A 110 -2.41 1.90 -20.16
CA ARG A 110 -1.69 3.14 -19.90
C ARG A 110 -0.30 2.83 -19.33
N LEU A 111 0.71 3.58 -19.72
CA LEU A 111 2.00 3.52 -19.06
C LEU A 111 1.95 4.34 -17.77
N THR A 112 2.38 3.75 -16.68
CA THR A 112 2.63 4.41 -15.41
C THR A 112 4.14 4.63 -15.24
N LYS A 113 4.59 5.09 -14.09
CA LYS A 113 6.02 5.27 -13.84
C LYS A 113 6.82 3.97 -13.95
N ARG A 114 6.23 2.82 -13.59
CA ARG A 114 6.94 1.54 -13.46
C ARG A 114 6.25 0.37 -14.15
N ALA A 115 5.02 0.53 -14.58
CA ALA A 115 4.21 -0.58 -15.06
C ALA A 115 3.38 -0.19 -16.28
N ILE A 116 2.86 -1.20 -16.94
CA ILE A 116 1.75 -1.14 -17.86
C ILE A 116 0.49 -1.38 -17.05
N GLU A 117 -0.31 -0.35 -16.82
CA GLU A 117 -1.65 -0.50 -16.26
C GLU A 117 -2.58 -1.05 -17.33
N VAL A 118 -3.16 -2.21 -17.07
CA VAL A 118 -4.17 -2.87 -17.93
C VAL A 118 -5.51 -2.76 -17.26
N ARG A 119 -6.45 -2.05 -17.87
CA ARG A 119 -7.81 -1.84 -17.36
C ARG A 119 -8.79 -2.67 -18.17
N PHE A 120 -9.54 -3.49 -17.47
CA PHE A 120 -10.68 -4.23 -18.00
C PHE A 120 -11.94 -3.36 -17.98
N PRO A 121 -12.99 -3.69 -18.75
CA PRO A 121 -14.26 -2.96 -18.71
C PRO A 121 -14.92 -2.94 -17.33
N SER A 122 -14.67 -3.95 -16.51
CA SER A 122 -15.13 -4.06 -15.11
C SER A 122 -14.05 -4.69 -14.25
N GLY A 123 -14.19 -4.57 -12.94
CA GLY A 123 -13.28 -5.16 -11.96
C GLY A 123 -11.92 -4.45 -11.83
N PRO A 124 -11.01 -5.00 -11.01
CA PRO A 124 -9.70 -4.41 -10.74
C PRO A 124 -8.79 -4.38 -11.95
N SER A 125 -7.96 -3.32 -12.03
CA SER A 125 -6.88 -3.23 -13.01
C SER A 125 -5.70 -4.13 -12.67
N VAL A 126 -4.80 -4.29 -13.62
CA VAL A 126 -3.56 -5.07 -13.45
C VAL A 126 -2.36 -4.19 -13.79
N ASP A 127 -1.42 -4.10 -12.89
CA ASP A 127 -0.13 -3.45 -13.10
C ASP A 127 0.92 -4.50 -13.49
N LEU A 128 1.32 -4.48 -14.78
CA LEU A 128 2.34 -5.37 -15.34
C LEU A 128 3.70 -4.68 -15.37
N ILE A 129 4.66 -5.17 -14.60
CA ILE A 129 6.05 -4.70 -14.59
C ILE A 129 6.86 -5.53 -15.59
N VAL A 130 7.59 -4.85 -16.47
CA VAL A 130 8.54 -5.50 -17.38
C VAL A 130 9.92 -5.51 -16.72
N GLY A 131 10.33 -6.65 -16.18
CA GLY A 131 11.64 -6.84 -15.57
C GLY A 131 12.67 -7.33 -16.59
N LEU A 132 13.95 -7.01 -16.35
CA LEU A 132 15.08 -7.52 -17.13
C LEU A 132 16.03 -8.27 -16.20
N THR A 133 16.51 -9.46 -16.59
CA THR A 133 17.48 -10.21 -15.78
C THR A 133 18.78 -9.42 -15.64
N ARG A 134 19.44 -9.50 -14.47
CA ARG A 134 20.72 -8.84 -14.20
C ARG A 134 21.89 -9.75 -14.58
N LYS A 135 23.02 -9.15 -14.96
CA LYS A 135 24.27 -9.85 -15.25
C LYS A 135 24.94 -10.37 -13.99
N ALA A 136 24.92 -9.57 -12.96
CA ALA A 136 25.52 -9.91 -11.68
C ALA A 136 24.54 -9.58 -10.54
N GLY A 137 24.59 -10.37 -9.46
CA GLY A 137 23.74 -10.21 -8.31
C GLY A 137 22.33 -10.79 -8.48
N VAL A 138 21.52 -10.59 -7.47
CA VAL A 138 20.12 -11.07 -7.41
C VAL A 138 19.13 -9.99 -7.86
N GLY A 139 17.91 -10.41 -8.16
CA GLY A 139 16.82 -9.51 -8.54
C GLY A 139 16.80 -9.16 -10.03
N LEU A 140 16.15 -8.08 -10.34
CA LEU A 140 15.85 -7.63 -11.70
C LEU A 140 16.21 -6.14 -11.85
N TRP A 141 16.41 -5.72 -13.08
CA TRP A 141 16.23 -4.33 -13.47
C TRP A 141 14.75 -4.12 -13.77
N ILE A 142 14.12 -3.13 -13.13
CA ILE A 142 12.73 -2.75 -13.39
C ILE A 142 12.66 -1.34 -13.99
N PRO A 143 11.66 -1.04 -14.83
CA PRO A 143 11.63 0.23 -15.56
C PRO A 143 11.30 1.41 -14.64
N ASN A 144 11.92 2.54 -14.95
CA ASN A 144 11.50 3.86 -14.51
C ASN A 144 11.27 4.70 -15.76
N LEU A 145 10.05 4.62 -16.29
CA LEU A 145 9.68 5.22 -17.57
C LEU A 145 9.75 6.75 -17.57
N THR A 146 9.54 7.37 -16.41
CA THR A 146 9.66 8.82 -16.26
C THR A 146 11.11 9.31 -16.42
N SER A 147 12.04 8.61 -15.79
CA SER A 147 13.47 8.95 -15.87
C SER A 147 14.19 8.25 -17.02
N ARG A 148 13.48 7.41 -17.78
CA ARG A 148 14.02 6.59 -18.87
C ARG A 148 15.24 5.75 -18.45
N ARG A 149 15.16 5.15 -17.25
CA ARG A 149 16.26 4.33 -16.68
C ARG A 149 15.71 3.05 -16.07
N TRP A 150 16.60 2.11 -15.85
CA TRP A 150 16.34 0.90 -15.10
C TRP A 150 16.77 1.07 -13.64
N ASP A 151 15.90 0.67 -12.73
CA ASP A 151 16.19 0.66 -11.29
C ASP A 151 16.32 -0.79 -10.82
N ALA A 152 17.29 -1.08 -9.95
CA ALA A 152 17.44 -2.41 -9.37
C ALA A 152 16.31 -2.69 -8.37
N SER A 153 15.74 -3.91 -8.40
CA SER A 153 14.69 -4.37 -7.48
C SER A 153 14.61 -5.89 -7.41
N HIS A 154 13.89 -6.43 -6.43
CA HIS A 154 13.66 -7.87 -6.33
C HIS A 154 12.23 -8.20 -5.90
N PRO A 155 11.22 -7.94 -6.76
CA PRO A 155 9.80 -8.14 -6.41
C PRO A 155 9.45 -9.59 -6.06
N GLU A 156 10.10 -10.58 -6.69
CA GLU A 156 9.92 -11.99 -6.36
C GLU A 156 10.35 -12.29 -4.91
N ARG A 157 11.49 -11.74 -4.46
CA ARG A 157 11.98 -11.88 -3.08
C ARG A 157 11.08 -11.16 -2.08
N HIS A 158 10.53 -10.00 -2.43
CA HIS A 158 9.57 -9.30 -1.57
C HIS A 158 8.33 -10.20 -1.32
N THR A 159 7.82 -10.84 -2.36
CA THR A 159 6.70 -11.79 -2.24
C THR A 159 7.09 -13.00 -1.37
N GLU A 160 8.27 -13.57 -1.61
CA GLU A 160 8.77 -14.70 -0.81
C GLU A 160 8.88 -14.34 0.68
N LEU A 161 9.49 -13.21 1.03
CA LEU A 161 9.65 -12.75 2.41
C LEU A 161 8.31 -12.60 3.15
N LEU A 162 7.26 -12.16 2.46
CA LEU A 162 5.93 -11.99 3.05
C LEU A 162 5.13 -13.30 3.14
N THR A 163 5.50 -14.33 2.36
CA THR A 163 4.72 -15.56 2.20
C THR A 163 5.39 -16.83 2.69
N ALA A 164 6.69 -16.83 2.96
CA ALA A 164 7.46 -18.03 3.34
C ALA A 164 7.29 -18.43 4.82
N ASP A 165 6.97 -17.49 5.72
CA ASP A 165 6.80 -17.72 7.14
C ASP A 165 5.63 -18.68 7.49
N PRO A 166 5.60 -19.24 8.71
CA PRO A 166 4.47 -20.03 9.18
C PRO A 166 3.13 -19.32 9.04
N LYS A 167 2.07 -20.06 8.74
CA LYS A 167 0.74 -19.51 8.44
C LYS A 167 0.23 -18.54 9.51
N SER A 168 0.43 -18.85 10.79
CA SER A 168 0.01 -17.99 11.91
C SER A 168 0.64 -16.60 11.84
N LEU A 169 1.95 -16.53 11.70
CA LEU A 169 2.70 -15.27 11.58
C LEU A 169 2.27 -14.48 10.32
N ARG A 170 2.18 -15.17 9.17
CA ARG A 170 1.74 -14.53 7.91
C ARG A 170 0.36 -13.90 8.02
N VAL A 171 -0.59 -14.60 8.65
CA VAL A 171 -1.96 -14.11 8.81
C VAL A 171 -2.00 -12.90 9.74
N THR A 172 -1.34 -12.96 10.89
CA THR A 172 -1.28 -11.82 11.82
C THR A 172 -0.60 -10.62 11.17
N ARG A 173 0.56 -10.82 10.53
CA ARG A 173 1.28 -9.76 9.81
C ARG A 173 0.44 -9.14 8.70
N ALA A 174 -0.21 -9.95 7.86
CA ALA A 174 -1.03 -9.45 6.76
C ALA A 174 -2.24 -8.63 7.26
N ARG A 175 -2.89 -9.06 8.35
CA ARG A 175 -3.98 -8.33 8.99
C ARG A 175 -3.51 -6.99 9.55
N ALA A 176 -2.38 -6.96 10.25
CA ALA A 176 -1.78 -5.73 10.79
C ALA A 176 -1.35 -4.77 9.67
N ILE A 177 -0.77 -5.27 8.57
CA ILE A 177 -0.43 -4.47 7.39
C ILE A 177 -1.68 -3.82 6.78
N ARG A 178 -2.80 -4.54 6.65
CA ARG A 178 -4.06 -3.97 6.13
C ARG A 178 -4.55 -2.81 6.98
N LEU A 179 -4.55 -2.97 8.30
CA LEU A 179 -4.92 -1.92 9.23
C LEU A 179 -3.96 -0.73 9.16
N ALA A 180 -2.65 -0.97 9.12
CA ALA A 180 -1.65 0.10 8.98
C ALA A 180 -1.78 0.85 7.63
N LYS A 181 -2.12 0.15 6.54
CA LYS A 181 -2.43 0.78 5.25
C LYS A 181 -3.69 1.63 5.33
N ALA A 182 -4.77 1.13 5.96
CA ALA A 182 -6.01 1.88 6.16
C ALA A 182 -5.76 3.14 7.00
N TRP A 183 -5.03 3.01 8.12
CA TRP A 183 -4.62 4.15 8.92
C TRP A 183 -3.79 5.17 8.12
N ASN A 184 -2.83 4.73 7.32
CA ASN A 184 -2.00 5.65 6.52
C ASN A 184 -2.79 6.36 5.41
N LYS A 185 -3.82 5.73 4.85
CA LYS A 185 -4.66 6.29 3.79
C LYS A 185 -5.69 7.31 4.27
N GLN A 186 -6.00 7.37 5.56
CA GLN A 186 -6.93 8.38 6.09
C GLN A 186 -6.40 9.83 5.97
N TRP A 187 -5.09 9.99 5.80
CA TRP A 187 -4.49 11.30 5.60
C TRP A 187 -4.63 11.75 4.14
N THR A 188 -4.94 13.02 3.90
CA THR A 188 -4.97 13.61 2.56
C THR A 188 -3.67 13.38 1.80
N GLU A 189 -2.54 13.42 2.55
CA GLU A 189 -1.20 13.08 2.05
C GLU A 189 -0.68 11.91 2.88
N PRO A 190 -0.79 10.66 2.39
CA PRO A 190 -0.21 9.50 3.05
C PRO A 190 1.30 9.66 3.23
N GLY A 191 1.81 9.27 4.40
CA GLY A 191 3.23 9.41 4.71
C GLY A 191 4.10 8.28 4.15
N LEU A 192 3.52 7.11 4.02
CA LEU A 192 4.18 5.87 3.63
C LEU A 192 3.54 5.27 2.38
N CYS A 193 4.34 4.71 1.47
CA CYS A 193 3.79 3.82 0.44
C CYS A 193 3.49 2.43 1.04
N SER A 194 2.64 1.65 0.38
CA SER A 194 2.26 0.30 0.84
C SER A 194 3.46 -0.60 1.08
N PHE A 195 4.46 -0.55 0.21
CA PHE A 195 5.69 -1.33 0.35
C PHE A 195 6.51 -0.95 1.59
N ASN A 196 6.50 0.34 1.99
CA ASN A 196 7.17 0.77 3.23
C ASN A 196 6.52 0.14 4.46
N ILE A 197 5.19 0.13 4.51
CA ILE A 197 4.44 -0.51 5.62
C ILE A 197 4.72 -2.02 5.66
N GLU A 198 4.75 -2.70 4.52
CA GLU A 198 5.10 -4.12 4.42
C GLU A 198 6.53 -4.39 4.91
N ALA A 199 7.49 -3.54 4.53
CA ALA A 199 8.88 -3.66 4.96
C ALA A 199 9.04 -3.44 6.48
N LEU A 200 8.36 -2.46 7.06
CA LEU A 200 8.34 -2.27 8.52
C LEU A 200 7.74 -3.48 9.25
N ALA A 201 6.64 -4.01 8.72
CA ALA A 201 5.96 -5.17 9.31
C ALA A 201 6.81 -6.46 9.26
N LEU A 202 7.63 -6.65 8.23
CA LEU A 202 8.57 -7.78 8.15
C LEU A 202 9.57 -7.80 9.30
N THR A 203 9.97 -6.63 9.79
CA THR A 203 10.92 -6.49 10.89
C THR A 203 10.22 -6.49 12.26
N ALA A 204 9.04 -5.89 12.35
CA ALA A 204 8.39 -5.59 13.62
C ALA A 204 7.48 -6.73 14.13
N VAL A 205 6.85 -7.50 13.21
CA VAL A 205 5.85 -8.50 13.62
C VAL A 205 6.49 -9.86 13.82
N GLU A 206 6.42 -10.34 15.05
CA GLU A 206 7.02 -11.60 15.47
C GLU A 206 5.98 -12.72 15.67
N SER A 207 6.47 -13.96 15.75
CA SER A 207 5.62 -15.11 16.01
C SER A 207 5.02 -15.05 17.42
N GLY A 208 3.75 -15.37 17.54
CA GLY A 208 3.02 -15.34 18.81
C GLY A 208 2.27 -14.04 19.08
N MET A 209 2.58 -12.93 18.38
CA MET A 209 1.82 -11.69 18.50
C MET A 209 0.38 -11.86 18.07
N VAL A 210 -0.55 -11.24 18.80
CA VAL A 210 -1.93 -11.03 18.37
C VAL A 210 -2.07 -9.74 17.57
N LEU A 211 -3.22 -9.56 16.92
CA LEU A 211 -3.42 -8.45 15.98
C LEU A 211 -3.18 -7.05 16.56
N PRO A 212 -3.67 -6.69 17.77
CA PRO A 212 -3.38 -5.38 18.37
C PRO A 212 -1.89 -5.16 18.64
N GLU A 213 -1.19 -6.17 19.17
CA GLU A 213 0.24 -6.13 19.43
C GLU A 213 1.05 -5.94 18.14
N ALA A 214 0.67 -6.67 17.08
CA ALA A 214 1.32 -6.57 15.78
C ALA A 214 1.17 -5.16 15.15
N LEU A 215 -0.01 -4.53 15.28
CA LEU A 215 -0.22 -3.17 14.80
C LEU A 215 0.59 -2.16 15.63
N HIS A 216 0.60 -2.31 16.96
CA HIS A 216 1.45 -1.51 17.84
C HIS A 216 2.93 -1.65 17.47
N ALA A 217 3.42 -2.88 17.30
CA ALA A 217 4.81 -3.15 16.95
C ALA A 217 5.23 -2.50 15.61
N ILE A 218 4.37 -2.52 14.59
CA ILE A 218 4.62 -1.82 13.32
C ILE A 218 4.76 -0.31 13.57
N ALA A 219 3.89 0.26 14.38
CA ALA A 219 3.87 1.70 14.66
C ALA A 219 5.10 2.14 15.47
N ASP A 220 5.44 1.44 16.54
CA ASP A 220 6.57 1.73 17.42
C ASP A 220 7.91 1.56 16.70
N HIS A 221 8.08 0.43 16.01
CA HIS A 221 9.26 0.19 15.18
C HIS A 221 9.38 1.26 14.08
N GLY A 222 8.28 1.59 13.41
CA GLY A 222 8.26 2.62 12.38
C GLY A 222 8.65 4.00 12.93
N ALA A 223 8.11 4.41 14.07
CA ALA A 223 8.49 5.67 14.73
C ALA A 223 9.98 5.70 15.07
N THR A 224 10.50 4.63 15.66
CA THR A 224 11.89 4.53 16.10
C THR A 224 12.89 4.46 14.94
N ASP A 225 12.62 3.65 13.91
CA ASP A 225 13.55 3.44 12.80
C ASP A 225 13.54 4.62 11.82
N LEU A 226 12.34 5.15 11.50
CA LEU A 226 12.21 6.30 10.60
C LEU A 226 12.77 7.59 11.18
N ALA A 227 12.85 7.74 12.50
CA ALA A 227 13.55 8.86 13.13
C ALA A 227 15.05 8.89 12.79
N LYS A 228 15.66 7.70 12.59
CA LYS A 228 17.10 7.54 12.36
C LYS A 228 17.45 7.44 10.88
N ARG A 229 16.65 6.70 10.11
CA ARG A 229 16.94 6.37 8.70
C ARG A 229 15.67 6.14 7.90
N ARG A 230 15.79 5.97 6.59
CA ARG A 230 14.73 5.42 5.75
C ARG A 230 14.68 3.91 5.91
N THR A 231 13.50 3.31 5.77
CA THR A 231 13.34 1.86 5.77
C THR A 231 14.20 1.24 4.66
N PRO A 232 15.09 0.30 4.97
CA PRO A 232 15.86 -0.40 3.94
C PRO A 232 14.94 -1.29 3.11
N ASP A 233 15.36 -1.59 1.88
CA ASP A 233 14.71 -2.63 1.07
C ASP A 233 14.94 -4.01 1.73
N PRO A 234 13.87 -4.75 2.07
CA PRO A 234 14.01 -6.06 2.71
C PRO A 234 14.78 -7.10 1.87
N ALA A 235 14.79 -6.94 0.54
CA ALA A 235 15.55 -7.79 -0.36
C ALA A 235 17.01 -7.33 -0.53
N GLY A 236 17.38 -6.15 -0.04
CA GLY A 236 18.74 -5.60 -0.10
C GLY A 236 19.22 -5.22 -1.49
N VAL A 237 18.31 -5.04 -2.45
CA VAL A 237 18.63 -4.77 -3.87
C VAL A 237 18.37 -3.33 -4.25
N SER A 238 17.26 -2.75 -3.80
CA SER A 238 16.88 -1.37 -4.08
C SER A 238 17.48 -0.40 -3.05
N PRO A 239 17.59 0.90 -3.39
CA PRO A 239 17.86 1.92 -2.39
C PRO A 239 16.79 1.95 -1.29
N PRO A 240 17.08 2.54 -0.11
CA PRO A 240 16.09 2.69 0.96
C PRO A 240 14.81 3.36 0.49
N ILE A 241 13.68 2.87 1.00
CA ILE A 241 12.33 3.25 0.57
C ILE A 241 12.09 4.73 0.87
N LYS A 242 11.60 5.48 -0.11
CA LYS A 242 11.32 6.91 0.05
C LYS A 242 10.04 7.13 0.87
N LEU A 243 10.06 8.14 1.72
CA LEU A 243 8.87 8.70 2.35
C LEU A 243 8.13 9.58 1.34
N LEU A 244 6.81 9.65 1.46
CA LEU A 244 5.97 10.45 0.58
C LEU A 244 5.85 11.90 1.04
N ILE A 245 6.07 12.16 2.34
CA ILE A 245 6.05 13.48 2.98
C ILE A 245 7.29 13.67 3.85
N ASN A 246 7.36 14.79 4.56
CA ASN A 246 8.45 15.10 5.50
C ASN A 246 8.58 13.99 6.57
N ARG A 247 9.84 13.63 6.89
CA ARG A 247 10.17 12.59 7.85
C ARG A 247 9.58 12.85 9.24
N ASP A 248 9.75 14.06 9.74
CA ASP A 248 9.33 14.39 11.11
C ASP A 248 7.81 14.23 11.27
N LEU A 249 7.05 14.56 10.22
CA LEU A 249 5.61 14.37 10.20
C LEU A 249 5.24 12.87 10.15
N VAL A 250 5.96 12.06 9.38
CA VAL A 250 5.74 10.60 9.37
C VAL A 250 6.04 10.02 10.74
N VAL A 251 7.16 10.38 11.35
CA VAL A 251 7.56 9.93 12.69
C VAL A 251 6.52 10.35 13.73
N ALA A 252 6.07 11.59 13.72
CA ALA A 252 5.04 12.07 14.63
C ALA A 252 3.72 11.27 14.50
N ARG A 253 3.28 10.99 13.26
CA ARG A 253 2.09 10.16 13.01
C ARG A 253 2.26 8.72 13.52
N MET A 254 3.41 8.08 13.25
CA MET A 254 3.70 6.73 13.74
C MET A 254 3.77 6.69 15.28
N THR A 255 4.39 7.70 15.92
CA THR A 255 4.43 7.83 17.38
C THR A 255 3.03 7.97 17.97
N ALA A 256 2.17 8.78 17.35
CA ALA A 256 0.78 8.93 17.79
C ALA A 256 0.00 7.61 17.68
N LEU A 257 0.16 6.86 16.57
CA LEU A 257 -0.43 5.54 16.42
C LEU A 257 0.07 4.58 17.49
N ALA A 258 1.40 4.48 17.70
CA ALA A 258 2.00 3.62 18.71
C ALA A 258 1.48 3.96 20.13
N SER A 259 1.43 5.24 20.48
CA SER A 259 0.91 5.70 21.78
C SER A 259 -0.58 5.35 21.98
N SER A 260 -1.41 5.54 20.96
CA SER A 260 -2.83 5.18 21.03
C SER A 260 -3.03 3.68 21.16
N MET A 261 -2.26 2.88 20.40
CA MET A 261 -2.32 1.43 20.49
C MET A 261 -1.83 0.90 21.85
N ALA A 262 -0.74 1.46 22.40
CA ALA A 262 -0.23 1.08 23.71
C ALA A 262 -1.28 1.35 24.82
N LYS A 263 -1.91 2.53 24.80
CA LYS A 263 -2.98 2.85 25.76
C LYS A 263 -4.17 1.93 25.61
N ALA A 264 -4.61 1.64 24.38
CA ALA A 264 -5.72 0.73 24.13
C ALA A 264 -5.42 -0.73 24.53
N LEU A 265 -4.15 -1.15 24.52
CA LEU A 265 -3.70 -2.45 25.00
C LEU A 265 -3.66 -2.54 26.52
N ASP A 266 -3.39 -1.44 27.21
CA ASP A 266 -3.25 -1.35 28.68
C ASP A 266 -4.58 -1.00 29.39
N SER A 267 -5.60 -0.54 28.66
CA SER A 267 -6.88 -0.14 29.22
C SER A 267 -7.85 -1.30 29.41
N ASP A 268 -8.47 -1.37 30.59
CA ASP A 268 -9.60 -2.26 30.90
C ASP A 268 -10.96 -1.57 30.66
N ASP A 269 -10.98 -0.30 30.26
CA ASP A 269 -12.20 0.47 29.98
C ASP A 269 -12.57 0.39 28.50
N ASP A 270 -13.68 -0.28 28.20
CA ASP A 270 -14.18 -0.48 26.85
C ASP A 270 -14.49 0.83 26.11
N ASP A 271 -15.00 1.86 26.83
CA ASP A 271 -15.28 3.18 26.25
C ASP A 271 -13.99 3.93 25.91
N GLU A 272 -12.96 3.86 26.78
CA GLU A 272 -11.66 4.43 26.49
C GLU A 272 -11.00 3.74 25.28
N VAL A 273 -11.04 2.40 25.21
CA VAL A 273 -10.52 1.64 24.08
C VAL A 273 -11.24 2.05 22.79
N GLN A 274 -12.56 2.20 22.81
CA GLN A 274 -13.34 2.62 21.66
C GLN A 274 -12.95 4.03 21.21
N ASP A 275 -12.81 4.98 22.12
CA ASP A 275 -12.42 6.37 21.82
C ASP A 275 -11.02 6.46 21.24
N LEU A 276 -10.07 5.68 21.78
CA LEU A 276 -8.70 5.63 21.26
C LEU A 276 -8.68 5.07 19.84
N LEU A 277 -9.40 3.97 19.58
CA LEU A 277 -9.43 3.37 18.24
C LEU A 277 -10.26 4.18 17.24
N ALA A 278 -11.33 4.85 17.67
CA ALA A 278 -12.06 5.79 16.82
C ALA A 278 -11.20 6.99 16.40
N ALA A 279 -10.31 7.46 17.29
CA ALA A 279 -9.34 8.49 16.94
C ALA A 279 -8.27 7.99 15.94
N VAL A 280 -7.88 6.71 16.01
CA VAL A 280 -6.94 6.08 15.08
C VAL A 280 -7.61 5.78 13.72
N PHE A 281 -8.87 5.35 13.74
CA PHE A 281 -9.62 4.93 12.55
C PHE A 281 -10.95 5.68 12.38
N PRO A 282 -10.94 7.02 12.30
CA PRO A 282 -12.16 7.85 12.32
C PRO A 282 -13.07 7.66 11.10
N GLN A 283 -12.59 7.00 10.04
CA GLN A 283 -13.41 6.66 8.87
C GLN A 283 -14.17 5.35 9.04
N TYR A 284 -13.83 4.57 10.07
CA TYR A 284 -14.34 3.20 10.26
C TYR A 284 -15.02 2.98 11.59
N LEU A 285 -14.70 3.76 12.62
CA LEU A 285 -15.21 3.60 13.97
C LEU A 285 -15.79 4.92 14.50
N ASP A 286 -16.91 4.80 15.19
CA ASP A 286 -17.50 5.93 15.92
C ASP A 286 -16.97 5.96 17.36
N PRO A 287 -16.86 7.17 17.98
CA PRO A 287 -16.55 7.32 19.40
C PRO A 287 -17.59 6.61 20.27
N SER A 288 -17.25 6.36 21.55
CA SER A 288 -18.19 5.84 22.52
C SER A 288 -19.40 6.75 22.72
N ASP A 289 -20.52 6.20 23.16
CA ASP A 289 -21.71 6.99 23.48
C ASP A 289 -21.42 8.03 24.58
N ALA A 290 -20.59 7.68 25.55
CA ALA A 290 -20.17 8.57 26.64
C ALA A 290 -19.46 9.83 26.08
N ARG A 291 -18.54 9.68 25.13
CA ARG A 291 -17.83 10.79 24.48
C ARG A 291 -18.76 11.58 23.54
N SER A 292 -19.64 10.90 22.83
CA SER A 292 -20.64 11.52 21.97
C SER A 292 -21.57 12.43 22.79
N GLN A 293 -22.06 11.97 23.94
CA GLN A 293 -22.88 12.76 24.86
C GLN A 293 -22.11 13.93 25.48
N ALA A 294 -20.83 13.73 25.86
CA ALA A 294 -19.99 14.79 26.40
C ALA A 294 -19.75 15.89 25.35
N SER A 295 -19.51 15.49 24.09
CA SER A 295 -19.32 16.43 22.97
C SER A 295 -20.59 17.23 22.67
N ILE A 296 -21.76 16.58 22.66
CA ILE A 296 -23.07 17.24 22.49
C ILE A 296 -23.33 18.19 23.65
N SER A 297 -23.09 17.75 24.90
CA SER A 297 -23.30 18.59 26.07
C SER A 297 -22.38 19.82 26.11
N THR A 298 -21.14 19.67 25.62
CA THR A 298 -20.19 20.78 25.48
C THR A 298 -20.60 21.75 24.36
N ALA A 299 -21.06 21.23 23.21
CA ALA A 299 -21.58 22.04 22.11
C ALA A 299 -22.86 22.79 22.50
N LEU A 300 -23.72 22.19 23.33
CA LEU A 300 -24.91 22.84 23.85
C LEU A 300 -24.62 23.90 24.93
N ARG A 301 -23.50 23.76 25.67
CA ARG A 301 -23.08 24.73 26.72
C ARG A 301 -22.21 25.86 26.16
N GLY A 302 -21.48 25.62 25.11
CA GLY A 302 -20.62 26.59 24.41
C GLY A 302 -21.36 27.21 23.25
N GLY A 303 -22.03 28.34 23.50
CA GLY A 303 -22.57 29.11 22.41
C GLY A 303 -21.46 29.54 21.44
N ASN A 304 -21.63 29.18 20.19
CA ASN A 304 -21.05 29.79 18.98
C ASN A 304 -19.57 29.63 18.63
N ASP A 305 -18.76 28.88 19.37
CA ASP A 305 -17.39 28.57 18.91
C ASP A 305 -17.29 27.11 18.46
N GLY A 306 -17.55 26.89 17.18
CA GLY A 306 -17.55 25.55 16.57
C GLY A 306 -16.17 24.91 16.57
N ILE A 307 -15.91 24.02 17.49
CA ILE A 307 -14.75 23.12 17.45
C ILE A 307 -15.06 21.99 16.46
N ARG A 308 -14.34 21.94 15.36
CA ARG A 308 -14.38 20.81 14.42
C ARG A 308 -13.24 19.86 14.72
N TYR A 309 -13.56 18.60 14.91
CA TYR A 309 -12.58 17.53 15.05
C TYR A 309 -11.90 17.24 13.71
N THR A 310 -10.56 17.22 13.70
CA THR A 310 -9.76 16.64 12.63
C THR A 310 -9.19 15.29 13.10
N PRO A 311 -8.78 14.39 12.21
CA PRO A 311 -8.22 13.07 12.56
C PRO A 311 -7.02 13.07 13.52
N ALA A 312 -6.49 14.24 13.87
CA ALA A 312 -5.40 14.41 14.84
C ALA A 312 -5.87 14.92 16.22
N GLY A 313 -7.19 14.99 16.46
CA GLY A 313 -7.74 15.30 17.80
C GLY A 313 -7.68 16.76 18.25
N LEU A 314 -7.19 17.70 17.45
CA LEU A 314 -7.20 19.14 17.80
C LEU A 314 -7.28 20.01 16.54
N SER A 315 -8.29 20.84 16.42
CA SER A 315 -8.28 21.96 15.47
C SER A 315 -8.71 23.24 16.12
N VAL A 316 -8.01 24.30 15.79
CA VAL A 316 -8.33 25.67 16.15
C VAL A 316 -9.37 26.20 15.15
N ALA A 317 -10.43 26.81 15.62
CA ALA A 317 -11.42 27.47 14.78
C ALA A 317 -10.76 28.59 13.99
N ALA A 318 -10.71 28.44 12.67
CA ALA A 318 -10.39 29.54 11.77
C ALA A 318 -11.69 30.09 11.20
N GLY A 319 -12.15 31.20 11.77
CA GLY A 319 -13.10 32.05 11.11
C GLY A 319 -12.40 32.78 9.97
N SER A 320 -12.74 32.44 8.74
CA SER A 320 -12.67 33.38 7.62
C SER A 320 -13.36 32.81 6.38
N HIS A 321 -14.22 33.61 5.82
CA HIS A 321 -14.93 33.41 4.57
C HIS A 321 -13.98 33.12 3.41
N LEU A 322 -14.07 31.95 2.81
CA LEU A 322 -13.52 31.73 1.47
C LEU A 322 -14.55 32.15 0.42
N LYS A 323 -14.29 33.28 -0.20
CA LYS A 323 -14.90 33.68 -1.46
C LYS A 323 -14.43 32.71 -2.55
N THR A 324 -15.37 31.97 -3.11
CA THR A 324 -15.17 31.25 -4.37
C THR A 324 -15.01 32.26 -5.50
N THR A 325 -13.82 32.36 -6.05
CA THR A 325 -13.61 32.93 -7.39
C THR A 325 -13.42 31.81 -8.39
N ARG A 326 -14.46 31.59 -9.20
CA ARG A 326 -14.32 30.92 -10.49
C ARG A 326 -13.53 31.87 -11.40
N SER A 327 -12.45 31.43 -12.02
CA SER A 327 -11.96 32.05 -13.25
C SER A 327 -11.92 30.99 -14.35
N PHE A 328 -12.71 31.19 -15.34
CA PHE A 328 -12.59 30.61 -16.68
C PHE A 328 -11.53 31.39 -17.45
N GLY A 329 -10.76 30.70 -18.32
CA GLY A 329 -10.15 31.35 -19.46
C GLY A 329 -8.66 31.08 -19.69
N GLY A 330 -8.39 30.50 -20.85
CA GLY A 330 -7.10 30.49 -21.53
C GLY A 330 -6.46 29.13 -21.69
#